data_af80987b6b4d2fb1e7ffb9f340e33009
#
_entry.id   af80987b6b4d2fb1e7ffb9f340e33009
#
_cell.length_a   1.000
_cell.length_b   1.000
_cell.length_c   1.000
_cell.angle_alpha   90.00
_cell.angle_beta   90.00
_cell.angle_gamma   90.00
#
_symmetry.space_group_name_H-M   'P 1'
#
loop_
_entity.id
_entity.type
_entity.pdbx_description
1 polymer ?
#
loop_
_entity_poly.entity_id
_entity_poly.type
_entity_poly.pdbx_seq_one_letter_code
_entity_poly.pdbx_strand_id
1 'polypeptide(L)'
;PKELNKILKDDSSEKPFIVDVREDDEIAIASFSFSVLHLPLSKAANWSAKIGELLPKDQPIVVVCHAGVRSLNFGIWLLEQGITKRVWNLVGGIDAWSTDVDQSVPRY
;
A
#
# COMPACT_ATOMS: atom_id res chain seq x y z
N PRO A 1 -7.68 -7.00 -5.18
CA PRO A 1 -7.56 -5.84 -6.09
C PRO A 1 -8.90 -5.23 -6.48
N LYS A 2 -9.86 -6.06 -6.85
CA LYS A 2 -11.17 -5.57 -7.29
C LYS A 2 -11.93 -4.85 -6.19
N GLU A 3 -11.80 -5.31 -4.96
CA GLU A 3 -12.43 -4.67 -3.81
C GLU A 3 -11.87 -3.29 -3.55
N LEU A 4 -10.54 -3.12 -3.62
CA LEU A 4 -9.91 -1.81 -3.48
C LEU A 4 -10.35 -0.87 -4.59
N ASN A 5 -10.38 -1.36 -5.83
CA ASN A 5 -10.83 -0.55 -6.96
C ASN A 5 -12.26 -0.05 -6.75
N LYS A 6 -13.14 -0.91 -6.26
CA LYS A 6 -14.53 -0.55 -5.96
C LYS A 6 -14.61 0.56 -4.91
N ILE A 7 -13.84 0.43 -3.83
CA ILE A 7 -13.80 1.42 -2.75
C ILE A 7 -13.28 2.77 -3.27
N LEU A 8 -12.22 2.75 -4.08
CA LEU A 8 -11.64 3.99 -4.63
C LEU A 8 -12.59 4.72 -5.57
N LYS A 9 -13.47 4.01 -6.26
CA LYS A 9 -14.43 4.59 -7.19
C LYS A 9 -15.75 5.01 -6.53
N ASP A 10 -16.02 4.52 -5.33
CA ASP A 10 -17.29 4.79 -4.62
C ASP A 10 -17.13 6.08 -3.80
N ASP A 11 -17.79 7.15 -4.22
CA ASP A 11 -17.72 8.44 -3.55
C ASP A 11 -18.30 8.43 -2.13
N SER A 12 -19.17 7.48 -1.81
CA SER A 12 -19.76 7.35 -0.48
C SER A 12 -18.91 6.56 0.50
N SER A 13 -17.90 5.82 0.01
CA SER A 13 -17.03 5.02 0.85
C SER A 13 -15.91 5.85 1.46
N GLU A 14 -15.50 5.51 2.70
CA GLU A 14 -14.29 6.03 3.31
C GLU A 14 -13.08 5.59 2.49
N LYS A 15 -12.26 6.55 2.06
CA LYS A 15 -11.06 6.24 1.27
C LYS A 15 -9.93 5.78 2.16
N PRO A 16 -9.22 4.70 1.80
CA PRO A 16 -8.04 4.27 2.54
C PRO A 16 -6.83 5.16 2.23
N PHE A 17 -5.92 5.22 3.17
CA PHE A 17 -4.59 5.79 2.97
C PHE A 17 -3.68 4.65 2.47
N ILE A 18 -3.03 4.85 1.32
CA ILE A 18 -2.31 3.76 0.66
C ILE A 18 -0.81 3.96 0.83
N VAL A 19 -0.14 2.91 1.31
CA VAL A 19 1.30 2.88 1.54
C VAL A 19 1.93 1.84 0.61
N ASP A 20 2.89 2.26 -0.18
CA ASP A 20 3.66 1.39 -1.09
C ASP A 20 5.04 1.16 -0.49
N VAL A 21 5.35 -0.11 -0.19
CA VAL A 21 6.62 -0.48 0.47
C VAL A 21 7.66 -1.04 -0.51
N ARG A 22 7.41 -0.91 -1.81
CA ARG A 22 8.36 -1.34 -2.84
C ARG A 22 9.59 -0.44 -2.89
N GLU A 23 10.64 -0.91 -3.56
CA GLU A 23 11.86 -0.15 -3.73
C GLU A 23 11.73 0.90 -4.84
N ASP A 24 12.65 1.87 -4.84
CA ASP A 24 12.62 3.00 -5.79
C ASP A 24 12.62 2.54 -7.26
N ASP A 25 13.41 1.52 -7.58
CA ASP A 25 13.51 0.98 -8.95
C ASP A 25 12.21 0.29 -9.38
N GLU A 26 11.49 -0.33 -8.45
CA GLU A 26 10.20 -0.93 -8.74
C GLU A 26 9.14 0.14 -9.07
N ILE A 27 9.14 1.24 -8.34
CA ILE A 27 8.24 2.38 -8.60
C ILE A 27 8.50 2.95 -10.00
N ALA A 28 9.77 3.02 -10.41
CA ALA A 28 10.13 3.52 -11.73
C ALA A 28 9.65 2.60 -12.87
N ILE A 29 9.54 1.30 -12.62
CA ILE A 29 9.05 0.34 -13.62
C ILE A 29 7.53 0.39 -13.75
N ALA A 30 6.81 0.41 -12.62
CA ALA A 30 5.36 0.37 -12.61
C ALA A 30 4.82 1.10 -11.36
N SER A 31 3.82 1.93 -11.56
CA SER A 31 3.19 2.70 -10.49
C SER A 31 1.68 2.64 -10.57
N PHE A 32 1.01 2.78 -9.44
CA PHE A 32 -0.44 2.95 -9.39
C PHE A 32 -0.82 4.32 -9.92
N SER A 33 -2.04 4.45 -10.44
CA SER A 33 -2.57 5.72 -10.93
C SER A 33 -3.08 6.64 -9.81
N PHE A 34 -3.27 6.10 -8.62
CA PHE A 34 -3.70 6.86 -7.44
C PHE A 34 -2.50 7.23 -6.56
N SER A 35 -2.71 8.18 -5.65
CA SER A 35 -1.65 8.64 -4.74
C SER A 35 -1.30 7.60 -3.69
N VAL A 36 0.00 7.42 -3.44
CA VAL A 36 0.51 6.53 -2.40
C VAL A 36 1.58 7.25 -1.59
N LEU A 37 1.75 6.87 -0.33
CA LEU A 37 2.94 7.22 0.44
C LEU A 37 3.98 6.13 0.19
N HIS A 38 5.14 6.50 -0.33
CA HIS A 38 6.20 5.54 -0.63
C HIS A 38 7.15 5.39 0.56
N LEU A 39 7.19 4.19 1.14
CA LEU A 39 8.06 3.85 2.27
C LEU A 39 8.89 2.60 1.90
N PRO A 40 9.99 2.76 1.13
CA PRO A 40 10.78 1.60 0.71
C PRO A 40 11.38 0.89 1.92
N LEU A 41 11.21 -0.43 2.00
CA LEU A 41 11.63 -1.21 3.16
C LEU A 41 13.14 -1.18 3.37
N SER A 42 13.94 -1.09 2.30
CA SER A 42 15.40 -0.99 2.41
C SER A 42 15.85 0.28 3.12
N LYS A 43 14.99 1.30 3.18
CA LYS A 43 15.27 2.59 3.82
C LYS A 43 14.52 2.76 5.14
N ALA A 44 14.09 1.67 5.76
CA ALA A 44 13.30 1.69 6.99
C ALA A 44 13.98 2.49 8.11
N ALA A 45 15.31 2.50 8.19
CA ALA A 45 16.04 3.29 9.16
C ALA A 45 15.74 4.80 9.05
N ASN A 46 15.37 5.28 7.87
CA ASN A 46 15.08 6.69 7.63
C ASN A 46 13.67 7.10 8.09
N TRP A 47 12.70 6.17 8.08
CA TRP A 47 11.30 6.53 8.35
C TRP A 47 10.67 5.76 9.52
N SER A 48 11.24 4.65 9.99
CA SER A 48 10.58 3.79 10.98
C SER A 48 10.31 4.51 12.30
N ALA A 49 11.22 5.36 12.76
CA ALA A 49 11.05 6.10 14.00
C ALA A 49 9.93 7.16 13.92
N LYS A 50 9.58 7.58 12.70
CA LYS A 50 8.56 8.61 12.45
C LYS A 50 7.23 8.03 11.96
N ILE A 51 7.09 6.71 11.93
CA ILE A 51 5.95 6.06 11.28
C ILE A 51 4.61 6.55 11.85
N GLY A 52 4.52 6.77 13.15
CA GLY A 52 3.31 7.26 13.78
C GLY A 52 2.92 8.68 13.35
N GLU A 53 3.90 9.47 12.91
CA GLU A 53 3.66 10.84 12.40
C GLU A 53 3.32 10.82 10.91
N LEU A 54 3.80 9.82 10.17
CA LEU A 54 3.62 9.73 8.72
C LEU A 54 2.25 9.17 8.33
N LEU A 55 1.62 8.40 9.21
CA LEU A 55 0.36 7.72 8.92
C LEU A 55 -0.82 8.39 9.63
N PRO A 56 -1.99 8.46 8.98
CA PRO A 56 -3.19 8.99 9.62
C PRO A 56 -3.69 8.03 10.69
N LYS A 57 -4.27 8.59 11.77
CA LYS A 57 -4.77 7.80 12.90
C LYS A 57 -6.18 7.27 12.69
N ASP A 58 -7.00 8.00 11.96
CA ASP A 58 -8.45 7.75 11.85
C ASP A 58 -8.86 7.21 10.48
N GLN A 59 -7.91 6.87 9.63
CA GLN A 59 -8.16 6.41 8.26
C GLN A 59 -7.66 4.98 8.11
N PRO A 60 -8.41 4.10 7.42
CA PRO A 60 -7.90 2.75 7.15
C PRO A 60 -6.67 2.81 6.25
N ILE A 61 -5.74 1.90 6.46
CA ILE A 61 -4.49 1.84 5.72
C ILE A 61 -4.47 0.58 4.86
N VAL A 62 -4.15 0.74 3.58
CA VAL A 62 -3.89 -0.37 2.67
C VAL A 62 -2.43 -0.35 2.33
N VAL A 63 -1.74 -1.47 2.54
CA VAL A 63 -0.33 -1.62 2.22
C VAL A 63 -0.20 -2.41 0.93
N VAL A 64 0.65 -1.94 0.02
CA VAL A 64 0.85 -2.56 -1.30
C VAL A 64 2.32 -2.86 -1.53
N CYS A 65 2.58 -3.92 -2.31
CA CYS A 65 3.92 -4.24 -2.82
C CYS A 65 3.78 -4.95 -4.18
N HIS A 66 4.81 -5.67 -4.61
CA HIS A 66 4.76 -6.36 -5.91
C HIS A 66 3.72 -7.48 -5.93
N ALA A 67 3.81 -8.43 -4.99
CA ALA A 67 2.98 -9.63 -4.98
C ALA A 67 2.19 -9.85 -3.68
N GLY A 68 2.28 -8.95 -2.71
CA GLY A 68 1.51 -9.01 -1.48
C GLY A 68 2.22 -9.57 -0.27
N VAL A 69 3.47 -10.00 -0.36
CA VAL A 69 4.21 -10.62 0.75
C VAL A 69 4.87 -9.58 1.66
N ARG A 70 5.65 -8.66 1.09
CA ARG A 70 6.30 -7.60 1.87
C ARG A 70 5.26 -6.71 2.56
N SER A 71 4.19 -6.40 1.85
CA SER A 71 3.10 -5.57 2.38
C SER A 71 2.35 -6.26 3.52
N LEU A 72 2.15 -7.58 3.43
CA LEU A 72 1.54 -8.34 4.53
C LEU A 72 2.38 -8.24 5.80
N ASN A 73 3.68 -8.47 5.70
CA ASN A 73 4.59 -8.40 6.83
C ASN A 73 4.67 -6.99 7.42
N PHE A 74 4.69 -5.97 6.58
CA PHE A 74 4.69 -4.59 7.04
C PHE A 74 3.38 -4.25 7.77
N GLY A 75 2.25 -4.70 7.25
CA GLY A 75 0.94 -4.49 7.89
C GLY A 75 0.87 -5.12 9.27
N ILE A 76 1.41 -6.34 9.43
CA ILE A 76 1.49 -7.02 10.72
C ILE A 76 2.34 -6.19 11.69
N TRP A 77 3.48 -5.69 11.24
CA TRP A 77 4.35 -4.83 12.05
C TRP A 77 3.64 -3.57 12.52
N LEU A 78 2.86 -2.92 11.63
CA LEU A 78 2.08 -1.73 12.00
C LEU A 78 1.07 -2.03 13.12
N LEU A 79 0.39 -3.16 13.04
CA LEU A 79 -0.55 -3.59 14.08
C LEU A 79 0.15 -3.85 15.40
N GLU A 80 1.32 -4.48 15.35
CA GLU A 80 2.13 -4.76 16.56
C GLU A 80 2.62 -3.49 17.23
N GLN A 81 2.90 -2.44 16.44
CA GLN A 81 3.32 -1.14 16.99
C GLN A 81 2.14 -0.33 17.56
N GLY A 82 0.92 -0.77 17.36
CA GLY A 82 -0.26 -0.06 17.84
C GLY A 82 -0.54 1.27 17.14
N ILE A 83 0.05 1.47 15.96
CA ILE A 83 -0.08 2.72 15.19
C ILE A 83 -1.47 2.88 14.61
N THR A 84 -2.06 1.75 14.19
CA THR A 84 -3.40 1.73 13.60
C THR A 84 -4.08 0.42 13.97
N LYS A 85 -5.41 0.41 13.88
CA LYS A 85 -6.22 -0.80 14.12
C LYS A 85 -6.83 -1.35 12.84
N ARG A 86 -6.76 -0.59 11.73
CA ARG A 86 -7.38 -0.97 10.46
C ARG A 86 -6.33 -0.96 9.35
N VAL A 87 -5.69 -2.12 9.14
CA VAL A 87 -4.70 -2.31 8.09
C VAL A 87 -5.14 -3.45 7.20
N TRP A 88 -5.11 -3.22 5.89
CA TRP A 88 -5.36 -4.24 4.90
C TRP A 88 -4.16 -4.40 3.98
N ASN A 89 -3.95 -5.62 3.53
CA ASN A 89 -2.95 -5.96 2.54
C ASN A 89 -3.62 -6.09 1.17
N LEU A 90 -3.04 -5.46 0.14
CA LEU A 90 -3.50 -5.69 -1.23
C LEU A 90 -2.98 -7.05 -1.69
N VAL A 91 -3.85 -8.06 -1.65
CA VAL A 91 -3.52 -9.43 -2.03
C VAL A 91 -3.09 -9.47 -3.49
N GLY A 92 -1.94 -10.10 -3.75
CA GLY A 92 -1.36 -10.14 -5.09
C GLY A 92 -0.64 -8.87 -5.52
N GLY A 93 -0.72 -7.79 -4.74
CA GLY A 93 0.02 -6.56 -4.96
C GLY A 93 -0.29 -5.86 -6.30
N ILE A 94 0.67 -5.07 -6.77
CA ILE A 94 0.53 -4.37 -8.06
C ILE A 94 0.47 -5.36 -9.23
N ASP A 95 1.03 -6.54 -9.09
CA ASP A 95 0.96 -7.57 -10.14
C ASP A 95 -0.50 -7.98 -10.38
N ALA A 96 -1.24 -8.30 -9.33
CA ALA A 96 -2.66 -8.63 -9.45
C ALA A 96 -3.50 -7.40 -9.84
N TRP A 97 -3.12 -6.21 -9.38
CA TRP A 97 -3.77 -4.98 -9.81
C TRP A 97 -3.69 -4.80 -11.32
N SER A 98 -2.49 -5.04 -11.89
CA SER A 98 -2.27 -4.95 -13.32
C SER A 98 -3.15 -5.94 -14.10
N THR A 99 -3.25 -7.19 -13.65
CA THR A 99 -4.03 -8.21 -14.36
C THR A 99 -5.54 -8.06 -14.17
N ASP A 100 -5.98 -7.64 -12.99
CA ASP A 100 -7.41 -7.70 -12.62
C ASP A 100 -8.13 -6.36 -12.75
N VAL A 101 -7.41 -5.25 -12.66
CA VAL A 101 -8.01 -3.92 -12.58
C VAL A 101 -7.51 -2.99 -13.68
N ASP A 102 -6.21 -2.75 -13.76
CA ASP A 102 -5.63 -1.73 -14.63
C ASP A 102 -4.49 -2.29 -15.48
N GLN A 103 -4.82 -2.75 -16.66
CA GLN A 103 -3.87 -3.38 -17.58
C GLN A 103 -2.86 -2.39 -18.16
N SER A 104 -3.04 -1.08 -17.96
CA SER A 104 -2.05 -0.09 -18.37
C SER A 104 -0.83 -0.08 -17.43
N VAL A 105 -0.95 -0.66 -16.24
CA VAL A 105 0.18 -0.81 -15.31
C VAL A 105 1.06 -1.96 -15.78
N PRO A 106 2.37 -1.72 -16.04
CA PRO A 106 3.27 -2.79 -16.48
C PRO A 106 3.42 -3.87 -15.42
N ARG A 107 3.60 -5.10 -15.90
CA ARG A 107 3.99 -6.23 -15.05
C ARG A 107 5.52 -6.38 -15.07
N TYR A 108 6.08 -6.77 -13.92
CA TYR A 108 7.53 -6.97 -13.82
C TYR A 108 7.90 -8.15 -12.94
#